data_9b5afafc3081390dcd05c54f8823630d
#
_entry.id   9b5afafc3081390dcd05c54f8823630d
#
_cell.length_a   1.000
_cell.length_b   1.000
_cell.length_c   1.000
_cell.angle_alpha   90.00
_cell.angle_beta   90.00
_cell.angle_gamma   90.00
#
_symmetry.space_group_name_H-M   'P 1'
#
loop_
_entity.id
_entity.type
_entity.pdbx_description
1 polymer ?
#
loop_
_entity_poly.entity_id
_entity_poly.type
_entity_poly.pdbx_seq_one_letter_code
_entity_poly.pdbx_strand_id
1 'polypeptide(L)'
;MTARWYIVHAYSNFEKKVAESIEEKARQKGLSHLFEKILVPTEKVVEVRRGRKVDAERKFFPGYVLVRADLTDDAYHLIKNTPKVTGFLGSDNKPVAISDKEADRILM
;
A
#
# COMPACT_ATOMS: atom_id res chain seq x y z
N MET A 1 -3.49 16.18 10.09
CA MET A 1 -3.20 14.84 9.57
C MET A 1 -2.02 14.89 8.61
N THR A 2 -1.06 14.01 8.78
CA THR A 2 0.17 14.03 8.00
C THR A 2 0.31 12.71 7.23
N ALA A 3 -0.25 12.65 6.05
CA ALA A 3 -0.13 11.47 5.21
C ALA A 3 1.24 11.47 4.53
N ARG A 4 1.88 10.31 4.56
CA ARG A 4 3.17 10.10 3.92
C ARG A 4 3.14 8.82 3.12
N TRP A 5 4.09 8.70 2.21
CA TRP A 5 4.21 7.50 1.40
C TRP A 5 5.03 6.44 2.09
N TYR A 6 4.52 5.23 2.12
CA TYR A 6 5.24 4.06 2.64
C TYR A 6 5.19 2.98 1.59
N ILE A 7 6.26 2.19 1.54
CA ILE A 7 6.31 1.03 0.65
C ILE A 7 6.05 -0.20 1.51
N VAL A 8 5.01 -0.93 1.14
CA VAL A 8 4.66 -2.18 1.80
C VAL A 8 5.13 -3.32 0.91
N HIS A 9 5.85 -4.26 1.50
CA HIS A 9 6.30 -5.44 0.77
C HIS A 9 5.28 -6.55 0.91
N ALA A 10 4.96 -7.18 -0.20
CA ALA A 10 4.01 -8.27 -0.24
C ALA A 10 4.61 -9.40 -1.08
N TYR A 11 4.02 -10.58 -1.00
CA TYR A 11 4.43 -11.67 -1.88
C TYR A 11 4.10 -11.27 -3.33
N SER A 12 5.00 -11.60 -4.24
CA SER A 12 4.78 -11.32 -5.67
C SER A 12 3.46 -11.96 -6.13
N ASN A 13 2.76 -11.24 -6.97
CA ASN A 13 1.44 -11.62 -7.50
C ASN A 13 0.29 -11.43 -6.51
N PHE A 14 0.58 -11.05 -5.28
CA PHE A 14 -0.46 -10.76 -4.28
C PHE A 14 -0.61 -9.27 -4.01
N GLU A 15 0.06 -8.43 -4.77
CA GLU A 15 0.06 -6.99 -4.52
C GLU A 15 -1.34 -6.40 -4.55
N LYS A 16 -2.12 -6.72 -5.58
CA LYS A 16 -3.48 -6.22 -5.69
C LYS A 16 -4.36 -6.73 -4.57
N LYS A 17 -4.20 -7.99 -4.23
CA LYS A 17 -4.97 -8.60 -3.15
C LYS A 17 -4.64 -7.96 -1.81
N VAL A 18 -3.37 -7.67 -1.57
CA VAL A 18 -2.95 -6.97 -0.36
C VAL A 18 -3.56 -5.57 -0.31
N ALA A 19 -3.49 -4.85 -1.42
CA ALA A 19 -4.05 -3.50 -1.48
C ALA A 19 -5.55 -3.50 -1.21
N GLU A 20 -6.27 -4.44 -1.81
CA GLU A 20 -7.71 -4.59 -1.58
C GLU A 20 -8.01 -4.93 -0.12
N SER A 21 -7.21 -5.82 0.46
CA SER A 21 -7.40 -6.24 1.85
C SER A 21 -7.18 -5.07 2.82
N ILE A 22 -6.15 -4.26 2.55
CA ILE A 22 -5.89 -3.09 3.39
C ILE A 22 -7.07 -2.13 3.32
N GLU A 23 -7.56 -1.85 2.12
CA GLU A 23 -8.71 -0.95 1.95
C GLU A 23 -9.93 -1.48 2.66
N GLU A 24 -10.22 -2.76 2.50
CA GLU A 24 -11.39 -3.38 3.10
C GLU A 24 -11.32 -3.36 4.63
N LYS A 25 -10.17 -3.73 5.18
CA LYS A 25 -9.99 -3.72 6.63
C LYS A 25 -10.06 -2.32 7.22
N ALA A 26 -9.50 -1.34 6.51
CA ALA A 26 -9.58 0.05 6.95
C ALA A 26 -11.03 0.50 7.03
N ARG A 27 -11.82 0.14 6.04
CA ARG A 27 -13.23 0.48 6.04
C ARG A 27 -13.98 -0.20 7.18
N GLN A 28 -13.73 -1.49 7.40
CA GLN A 28 -14.38 -2.26 8.45
C GLN A 28 -14.06 -1.72 9.85
N LYS A 29 -12.86 -1.22 10.05
CA LYS A 29 -12.40 -0.72 11.34
C LYS A 29 -12.60 0.78 11.51
N GLY A 30 -13.19 1.44 10.53
CA GLY A 30 -13.40 2.88 10.60
C GLY A 30 -12.13 3.69 10.49
N LEU A 31 -11.11 3.14 9.80
CA LEU A 31 -9.81 3.79 9.64
C LEU A 31 -9.57 4.31 8.24
N SER A 32 -10.58 4.30 7.38
CA SER A 32 -10.41 4.74 5.98
C SER A 32 -9.86 6.15 5.88
N HIS A 33 -10.21 7.01 6.81
CA HIS A 33 -9.76 8.40 6.80
C HIS A 33 -8.25 8.54 6.97
N LEU A 34 -7.58 7.51 7.46
CA LEU A 34 -6.13 7.52 7.62
C LEU A 34 -5.40 7.15 6.33
N PHE A 35 -6.10 6.51 5.39
CA PHE A 35 -5.51 6.02 4.15
C PHE A 35 -5.93 6.91 2.99
N GLU A 36 -4.98 7.67 2.48
CA GLU A 36 -5.27 8.59 1.38
C GLU A 36 -5.24 7.90 0.04
N LYS A 37 -4.23 7.05 -0.18
CA LYS A 37 -4.08 6.30 -1.43
C LYS A 37 -3.43 4.96 -1.19
N ILE A 38 -3.83 3.98 -1.97
CA ILE A 38 -3.21 2.66 -1.98
C ILE A 38 -3.01 2.30 -3.45
N LEU A 39 -1.75 2.23 -3.89
CA LEU A 39 -1.41 2.07 -5.28
C LEU A 39 -0.48 0.89 -5.49
N VAL A 40 -0.69 0.17 -6.58
CA VAL A 40 0.20 -0.92 -6.99
C VAL A 40 0.97 -0.44 -8.22
N PRO A 41 2.31 -0.37 -8.16
CA PRO A 41 3.10 0.09 -9.32
C PRO A 41 3.04 -0.92 -10.46
N THR A 42 2.63 -0.46 -11.62
CA THR A 42 2.58 -1.25 -12.84
C THR A 42 2.91 -0.33 -14.01
N GLU A 43 2.84 -0.81 -15.23
CA GLU A 43 2.99 0.05 -16.41
C GLU A 43 2.00 1.20 -16.35
N LYS A 44 0.78 0.89 -15.93
CA LYS A 44 -0.22 1.87 -15.55
C LYS A 44 -0.47 1.69 -14.07
N VAL A 45 -0.36 2.77 -13.32
CA VAL A 45 -0.60 2.69 -11.89
C VAL A 45 -2.03 2.23 -11.63
N VAL A 46 -2.17 1.22 -10.77
CA VAL A 46 -3.48 0.70 -10.40
C VAL A 46 -3.86 1.26 -9.04
N GLU A 47 -4.95 2.03 -9.01
CA GLU A 47 -5.52 2.50 -7.77
C GLU A 47 -6.59 1.51 -7.34
N VAL A 48 -6.45 0.96 -6.14
CA VAL A 48 -7.40 -0.03 -5.66
C VAL A 48 -8.58 0.67 -5.00
N ARG A 49 -9.76 0.40 -5.53
CA ARG A 49 -11.01 0.89 -4.97
C ARG A 49 -12.04 -0.21 -5.01
N ARG A 50 -12.46 -0.68 -3.86
CA ARG A 50 -13.52 -1.67 -3.74
C ARG A 50 -13.27 -2.92 -4.58
N GLY A 51 -12.02 -3.34 -4.64
CA GLY A 51 -11.67 -4.55 -5.36
C GLY A 51 -11.84 -4.49 -6.86
N ARG A 52 -11.92 -3.31 -7.42
CA ARG A 52 -12.02 -3.16 -8.87
C ARG A 52 -10.79 -3.72 -9.55
N LYS A 53 -11.00 -4.54 -10.55
CA LYS A 53 -9.90 -5.13 -11.31
C LYS A 53 -9.60 -4.31 -12.55
N VAL A 54 -8.33 -4.25 -12.87
CA VAL A 54 -7.85 -3.72 -14.14
C VAL A 54 -7.27 -4.89 -14.91
N ASP A 55 -7.36 -4.83 -16.23
CA ASP A 55 -6.80 -5.87 -17.08
C ASP A 55 -5.31 -6.06 -16.84
N ALA A 56 -4.81 -7.21 -17.25
CA ALA A 56 -3.43 -7.59 -16.99
C ALA A 56 -2.45 -6.49 -17.35
N GLU A 57 -1.63 -6.10 -16.40
CA GLU A 57 -0.62 -5.10 -16.56
C GLU A 57 0.69 -5.62 -16.04
N ARG A 58 1.80 -5.17 -16.64
CA ARG A 58 3.09 -5.54 -16.16
C ARG A 58 3.42 -4.79 -14.89
N LYS A 59 4.07 -5.48 -13.95
CA LYS A 59 4.48 -4.87 -12.69
C LYS A 59 5.94 -4.44 -12.80
N PHE A 60 6.20 -3.17 -12.52
CA PHE A 60 7.58 -2.67 -12.51
C PHE A 60 8.30 -3.04 -11.23
N PHE A 61 7.57 -3.12 -10.13
CA PHE A 61 8.16 -3.38 -8.82
C PHE A 61 7.38 -4.51 -8.15
N PRO A 62 7.70 -5.77 -8.51
CA PRO A 62 6.99 -6.92 -7.93
C PRO A 62 7.12 -6.93 -6.41
N GLY A 63 6.00 -7.18 -5.73
CA GLY A 63 5.98 -7.22 -4.28
C GLY A 63 5.88 -5.87 -3.60
N TYR A 64 5.65 -4.80 -4.35
CA TYR A 64 5.53 -3.45 -3.77
C TYR A 64 4.09 -2.98 -3.81
N VAL A 65 3.65 -2.41 -2.69
CA VAL A 65 2.38 -1.68 -2.62
C VAL A 65 2.71 -0.34 -1.98
N LEU A 66 2.35 0.75 -2.65
CA LEU A 66 2.58 2.08 -2.12
C LEU A 66 1.33 2.57 -1.41
N VAL A 67 1.50 2.99 -0.16
CA VAL A 67 0.41 3.46 0.67
C VAL A 67 0.71 4.88 1.13
N ARG A 68 -0.19 5.81 0.81
CA ARG A 68 -0.10 7.15 1.36
C ARG A 68 -1.08 7.24 2.51
N ALA A 69 -0.56 7.34 3.70
CA ALA A 69 -1.37 7.23 4.91
C ALA A 69 -0.75 7.99 6.08
N ASP A 70 -1.61 8.37 7.01
CA ASP A 70 -1.17 8.80 8.34
C ASP A 70 -0.97 7.52 9.16
N LEU A 71 0.27 7.12 9.33
CA LEU A 71 0.59 5.81 9.89
C LEU A 71 0.56 5.85 11.42
N THR A 72 -0.65 5.86 11.96
CA THR A 72 -0.87 5.68 13.39
C THR A 72 -0.58 4.23 13.77
N ASP A 73 -0.54 3.95 15.06
CA ASP A 73 -0.36 2.57 15.54
C ASP A 73 -1.42 1.65 14.97
N ASP A 74 -2.67 2.12 14.93
CA ASP A 74 -3.77 1.31 14.40
C ASP A 74 -3.57 1.01 12.92
N ALA A 75 -3.17 2.01 12.14
CA ALA A 75 -2.92 1.83 10.72
C ALA A 75 -1.74 0.90 10.49
N TYR A 76 -0.67 1.07 11.26
CA TYR A 76 0.51 0.22 11.17
C TYR A 76 0.14 -1.25 11.43
N HIS A 77 -0.57 -1.51 12.52
CA HIS A 77 -0.95 -2.88 12.85
C HIS A 77 -1.93 -3.48 11.83
N LEU A 78 -2.81 -2.65 11.29
CA LEU A 78 -3.74 -3.10 10.26
C LEU A 78 -2.97 -3.64 9.05
N ILE A 79 -1.99 -2.88 8.58
CA ILE A 79 -1.21 -3.29 7.42
C ILE A 79 -0.37 -4.52 7.77
N LYS A 80 0.30 -4.49 8.91
CA LYS A 80 1.19 -5.57 9.30
C LYS A 80 0.45 -6.89 9.46
N ASN A 81 -0.80 -6.85 9.90
CA ASN A 81 -1.61 -8.05 10.09
C ASN A 81 -2.37 -8.48 8.84
N THR A 82 -2.18 -7.79 7.74
CA THR A 82 -2.82 -8.17 6.48
C THR A 82 -2.11 -9.40 5.91
N PRO A 83 -2.86 -10.44 5.51
CA PRO A 83 -2.24 -11.64 4.92
C PRO A 83 -1.42 -11.29 3.69
N LYS A 84 -0.29 -11.97 3.52
CA LYS A 84 0.62 -11.83 2.38
C LYS A 84 1.48 -10.57 2.44
N VAL A 85 1.36 -9.76 3.48
CA VAL A 85 2.28 -8.66 3.74
C VAL A 85 3.51 -9.22 4.46
N THR A 86 4.69 -8.89 3.94
CA THR A 86 5.94 -9.34 4.56
C THR A 86 6.58 -8.26 5.43
N GLY A 87 6.25 -7.00 5.23
CA GLY A 87 6.75 -5.92 6.05
C GLY A 87 6.72 -4.59 5.31
N PHE A 88 7.36 -3.60 5.92
CA PHE A 88 7.50 -2.28 5.33
C PHE A 88 8.94 -2.08 4.85
N LEU A 89 9.12 -1.18 3.89
CA LEU A 89 10.45 -0.73 3.55
C LEU A 89 11.03 -0.01 4.77
N GLY A 90 12.27 -0.34 5.10
CA GLY A 90 12.92 0.09 6.32
C GLY A 90 12.99 -1.08 7.28
N SER A 91 12.88 -0.81 8.58
CA SER A 91 12.83 -1.89 9.55
C SER A 91 11.38 -2.20 9.88
N ASP A 92 11.12 -3.42 10.33
CA ASP A 92 9.78 -3.84 10.70
C ASP A 92 9.17 -2.97 11.78
N ASN A 93 10.01 -2.46 12.68
CA ASN A 93 9.53 -1.68 13.81
C ASN A 93 9.42 -0.20 13.50
N LYS A 94 10.07 0.26 12.43
CA LYS A 94 10.07 1.66 12.04
C LYS A 94 9.97 1.79 10.54
N PRO A 95 8.75 1.81 10.00
CA PRO A 95 8.56 2.04 8.58
C PRO A 95 9.15 3.40 8.19
N VAL A 96 9.84 3.41 7.06
CA VAL A 96 10.48 4.63 6.55
C VAL A 96 9.60 5.22 5.47
N ALA A 97 9.21 6.48 5.67
CA ALA A 97 8.45 7.19 4.66
C ALA A 97 9.38 7.60 3.53
N ILE A 98 8.89 7.55 2.31
CA ILE A 98 9.62 8.06 1.15
C ILE A 98 9.02 9.40 0.74
N SER A 99 9.79 10.19 0.01
CA SER A 99 9.33 11.49 -0.46
C SER A 99 8.32 11.33 -1.58
N ASP A 100 7.53 12.37 -1.80
CA ASP A 100 6.60 12.38 -2.94
C ASP A 100 7.36 12.17 -4.26
N LYS A 101 8.55 12.72 -4.36
CA LYS A 101 9.38 12.60 -5.54
C LYS A 101 9.78 11.15 -5.80
N GLU A 102 10.15 10.43 -4.75
CA GLU A 102 10.50 9.03 -4.88
C GLU A 102 9.30 8.18 -5.22
N ALA A 103 8.16 8.47 -4.61
CA ALA A 103 6.92 7.77 -4.93
C ALA A 103 6.57 7.97 -6.39
N ASP A 104 6.69 9.21 -6.89
CA ASP A 104 6.40 9.52 -8.29
C ASP A 104 7.30 8.72 -9.22
N ARG A 105 8.58 8.58 -8.87
CA ARG A 105 9.51 7.80 -9.68
C ARG A 105 9.09 6.34 -9.80
N ILE A 106 8.60 5.79 -8.72
CA ILE A 106 8.17 4.39 -8.71
C ILE A 106 6.87 4.22 -9.49
N LEU A 107 5.99 5.20 -9.39
CA LEU A 107 4.66 5.13 -10.00
C LEU A 107 4.61 5.55 -11.46
N MET A 108 5.63 6.25 -11.94
CA MET A 108 5.63 6.77 -13.32
C MET A 108 6.30 5.79 -14.32
#